data_c25799fca7e55dfa41d47a94b93d479b
#
_entry.id   c25799fca7e55dfa41d47a94b93d479b
#
_cell.length_a   1.000
_cell.length_b   1.000
_cell.length_c   1.000
_cell.angle_alpha   90.00
_cell.angle_beta   90.00
_cell.angle_gamma   90.00
#
_symmetry.space_group_name_H-M   'P 1'
#
loop_
_entity.id
_entity.type
_entity.pdbx_description
1 polymer ?
#
loop_
_entity_poly.entity_id
_entity_poly.type
_entity_poly.pdbx_seq_one_letter_code
_entity_poly.pdbx_strand_id
1 'polypeptide(L)'
;RDVLGSRGLGDVYKRQTEDMLNAIDQVNAEHIFILPNNKNIILAANQAQTLTEDKDIIVVPSKTVPQGITAIINYMPDADAQTNLEAMIEGIGNVKTGQVTYAVRDTHIDDKEIHEGDIMGIGDSGILAVGQSVEETTKEMLAQLVDEDTELISLYYGQDVQEESAENFAQEIEDLYPDVDVDVHSGGQPIYYYVLSCLLYTSPSPRDPKTSR
;
A
#
# COMPACT_ATOMS: atom_id res chain seq x y z
N ARG A 1 -10.15 34.91 -2.62
CA ARG A 1 -11.10 33.78 -2.63
C ARG A 1 -10.25 32.55 -2.86
N ASP A 2 -10.07 31.66 -1.93
CA ASP A 2 -9.28 30.43 -1.86
C ASP A 2 -8.15 30.43 -0.83
N VAL A 3 -8.34 31.16 0.26
CA VAL A 3 -7.42 31.14 1.41
C VAL A 3 -7.82 30.05 2.43
N LEU A 4 -9.01 29.44 2.29
CA LEU A 4 -9.51 28.41 3.22
C LEU A 4 -8.99 26.99 2.93
N GLY A 5 -8.64 26.68 1.66
CA GLY A 5 -8.13 25.34 1.30
C GLY A 5 -6.69 25.09 1.75
N SER A 6 -5.82 26.10 1.70
CA SER A 6 -4.41 25.93 2.05
C SER A 6 -4.16 25.91 3.57
N ARG A 7 -5.01 26.56 4.37
CA ARG A 7 -4.91 26.51 5.84
C ARG A 7 -5.30 25.15 6.39
N GLY A 8 -6.33 24.51 5.84
CA GLY A 8 -6.77 23.17 6.29
C GLY A 8 -5.72 22.08 6.03
N LEU A 9 -5.05 22.10 4.88
CA LEU A 9 -3.98 21.13 4.55
C LEU A 9 -2.75 21.29 5.44
N GLY A 10 -2.34 22.53 5.74
CA GLY A 10 -1.24 22.80 6.63
C GLY A 10 -1.51 22.34 8.08
N ASP A 11 -2.74 22.52 8.56
CA ASP A 11 -3.13 22.09 9.91
C ASP A 11 -3.21 20.56 10.04
N VAL A 12 -3.70 19.86 9.00
CA VAL A 12 -3.73 18.39 8.95
C VAL A 12 -2.31 17.83 8.95
N TYR A 13 -1.44 18.36 8.10
CA TYR A 13 -0.05 17.96 8.00
C TYR A 13 0.70 18.17 9.33
N LYS A 14 0.52 19.32 9.98
CA LYS A 14 1.12 19.63 11.27
C LYS A 14 0.66 18.65 12.35
N ARG A 15 -0.63 18.33 12.40
CA ARG A 15 -1.18 17.35 13.33
C ARG A 15 -0.59 15.95 13.09
N GLN A 16 -0.49 15.50 11.83
CA GLN A 16 0.13 14.23 11.49
C GLN A 16 1.58 14.15 11.95
N THR A 17 2.36 15.22 11.79
CA THR A 17 3.74 15.27 12.29
C THR A 17 3.79 15.20 13.82
N GLU A 18 2.93 15.93 14.52
CA GLU A 18 2.82 15.89 15.99
C GLU A 18 2.43 14.51 16.51
N ASP A 19 1.47 13.84 15.85
CA ASP A 19 1.04 12.47 16.20
C ASP A 19 2.20 11.47 16.04
N MET A 20 3.00 11.61 14.98
CA MET A 20 4.19 10.78 14.77
C MET A 20 5.27 11.03 15.82
N LEU A 21 5.56 12.28 16.16
CA LEU A 21 6.51 12.61 17.23
C LEU A 21 6.09 12.01 18.56
N ASN A 22 4.80 12.11 18.91
CA ASN A 22 4.25 11.49 20.11
C ASN A 22 4.38 9.96 20.11
N ALA A 23 4.22 9.31 18.95
CA ALA A 23 4.41 7.87 18.80
C ALA A 23 5.89 7.50 18.93
N ILE A 24 6.79 8.24 18.30
CA ILE A 24 8.25 8.07 18.39
C ILE A 24 8.72 8.13 19.85
N ASP A 25 8.23 9.11 20.62
CA ASP A 25 8.59 9.29 22.04
C ASP A 25 8.22 8.08 22.89
N GLN A 26 7.14 7.37 22.55
CA GLN A 26 6.66 6.19 23.28
C GLN A 26 7.42 4.90 22.94
N VAL A 27 8.18 4.89 21.85
CA VAL A 27 8.97 3.72 21.44
C VAL A 27 10.34 3.75 22.11
N ASN A 28 10.63 2.75 22.94
CA ASN A 28 11.93 2.60 23.59
C ASN A 28 12.91 1.82 22.69
N ALA A 29 13.39 2.45 21.63
CA ALA A 29 14.35 1.91 20.70
C ALA A 29 15.28 3.00 20.18
N GLU A 30 16.49 2.64 19.79
CA GLU A 30 17.47 3.53 19.18
C GLU A 30 17.14 3.78 17.71
N HIS A 31 16.75 2.71 16.98
CA HIS A 31 16.34 2.76 15.58
C HIS A 31 14.83 2.54 15.45
N ILE A 32 14.14 3.44 14.77
CA ILE A 32 12.69 3.35 14.55
C ILE A 32 12.39 3.46 13.07
N PHE A 33 11.78 2.41 12.51
CA PHE A 33 11.29 2.40 11.14
C PHE A 33 9.85 2.90 11.08
N ILE A 34 9.59 3.90 10.24
CA ILE A 34 8.25 4.41 9.95
C ILE A 34 7.85 3.91 8.56
N LEU A 35 6.71 3.19 8.48
CA LEU A 35 6.14 2.66 7.25
C LEU A 35 4.83 3.39 6.94
N PRO A 36 4.87 4.50 6.21
CA PRO A 36 3.66 5.22 5.80
C PRO A 36 2.78 4.35 4.90
N ASN A 37 1.46 4.51 5.03
CA ASN A 37 0.49 3.83 4.18
C ASN A 37 -0.12 4.74 3.10
N ASN A 38 0.41 5.95 2.96
CA ASN A 38 -0.06 6.96 2.01
C ASN A 38 1.08 7.92 1.65
N LYS A 39 1.19 8.29 0.38
CA LYS A 39 2.21 9.22 -0.11
C LYS A 39 2.23 10.58 0.62
N ASN A 40 1.07 11.06 1.09
CA ASN A 40 0.98 12.33 1.79
C ASN A 40 1.56 12.25 3.21
N ILE A 41 1.52 11.06 3.83
CA ILE A 41 2.07 10.82 5.17
C ILE A 41 3.60 10.73 5.15
N ILE A 42 4.21 10.34 4.02
CA ILE A 42 5.67 10.31 3.87
C ILE A 42 6.29 11.67 4.18
N LEU A 43 5.66 12.77 3.76
CA LEU A 43 6.17 14.11 4.06
C LEU A 43 6.16 14.41 5.56
N ALA A 44 5.08 14.05 6.26
CA ALA A 44 4.99 14.21 7.70
C ALA A 44 6.00 13.33 8.45
N ALA A 45 6.23 12.10 7.98
CA ALA A 45 7.24 11.20 8.52
C ALA A 45 8.67 11.75 8.35
N ASN A 46 9.00 12.29 7.18
CA ASN A 46 10.28 12.92 6.93
C ASN A 46 10.49 14.17 7.81
N GLN A 47 9.42 14.92 8.07
CA GLN A 47 9.51 16.06 8.99
C GLN A 47 9.70 15.60 10.44
N ALA A 48 9.00 14.56 10.89
CA ALA A 48 9.20 13.99 12.21
C ALA A 48 10.64 13.45 12.38
N GLN A 49 11.19 12.80 11.36
CA GLN A 49 12.60 12.39 11.30
C GLN A 49 13.55 13.57 11.53
N THR A 50 13.32 14.69 10.84
CA THR A 50 14.19 15.90 10.96
C THR A 50 14.10 16.54 12.34
N LEU A 51 12.95 16.42 13.03
CA LEU A 51 12.72 17.02 14.34
C LEU A 51 13.16 16.13 15.52
N THR A 52 13.46 14.85 15.27
CA THR A 52 13.91 13.90 16.30
C THR A 52 15.45 13.88 16.34
N GLU A 53 16.05 14.20 17.48
CA GLU A 53 17.50 14.32 17.66
C GLU A 53 18.10 13.15 18.47
N ASP A 54 17.29 12.49 19.30
CA ASP A 54 17.73 11.48 20.28
C ASP A 54 17.58 10.02 19.81
N LYS A 55 16.94 9.81 18.65
CA LYS A 55 16.71 8.51 18.05
C LYS A 55 16.97 8.53 16.55
N ASP A 56 17.38 7.40 15.99
CA ASP A 56 17.56 7.25 14.56
C ASP A 56 16.21 6.85 13.91
N ILE A 57 15.61 7.79 13.20
CA ILE A 57 14.33 7.59 12.53
C ILE A 57 14.58 7.28 11.07
N ILE A 58 14.06 6.13 10.62
CA ILE A 58 14.20 5.63 9.26
C ILE A 58 12.84 5.59 8.60
N VAL A 59 12.62 6.44 7.59
CA VAL A 59 11.35 6.45 6.84
C VAL A 59 11.46 5.52 5.65
N VAL A 60 10.70 4.42 5.69
CA VAL A 60 10.55 3.50 4.56
C VAL A 60 9.52 4.10 3.61
N PRO A 61 9.80 4.28 2.30
CA PRO A 61 8.93 5.02 1.39
C PRO A 61 7.71 4.20 0.89
N SER A 62 7.05 3.46 1.79
CA SER A 62 5.82 2.73 1.51
C SER A 62 4.64 3.71 1.33
N LYS A 63 3.72 3.39 0.43
CA LYS A 63 2.57 4.23 0.08
C LYS A 63 1.24 3.53 0.35
N THR A 64 1.29 2.24 0.64
CA THR A 64 0.13 1.39 0.88
C THR A 64 0.42 0.41 2.00
N VAL A 65 -0.64 -0.14 2.62
CA VAL A 65 -0.50 -1.16 3.67
C VAL A 65 0.19 -2.43 3.13
N PRO A 66 -0.16 -2.98 1.96
CA PRO A 66 0.55 -4.15 1.43
C PRO A 66 2.04 -3.90 1.20
N GLN A 67 2.45 -2.72 0.71
CA GLN A 67 3.86 -2.35 0.61
C GLN A 67 4.56 -2.36 1.98
N GLY A 68 3.88 -1.86 3.01
CA GLY A 68 4.38 -1.91 4.39
C GLY A 68 4.54 -3.34 4.90
N ILE A 69 3.60 -4.23 4.62
CA ILE A 69 3.67 -5.65 4.98
C ILE A 69 4.88 -6.30 4.29
N THR A 70 5.03 -6.09 2.98
CA THR A 70 6.17 -6.62 2.23
C THR A 70 7.51 -6.10 2.76
N ALA A 71 7.58 -4.82 3.12
CA ALA A 71 8.76 -4.25 3.75
C ALA A 71 9.11 -4.95 5.07
N ILE A 72 8.12 -5.19 5.94
CA ILE A 72 8.34 -5.88 7.24
C ILE A 72 8.80 -7.32 7.03
N ILE A 73 8.29 -8.05 6.04
CA ILE A 73 8.70 -9.42 5.74
C ILE A 73 10.19 -9.46 5.33
N ASN A 74 10.70 -8.41 4.71
CA ASN A 74 12.11 -8.30 4.30
C ASN A 74 13.03 -7.75 5.41
N TYR A 75 12.51 -7.48 6.62
CA TYR A 75 13.32 -7.04 7.75
C TYR A 75 14.19 -8.17 8.29
N MET A 76 15.47 -7.89 8.48
CA MET A 76 16.47 -8.81 9.01
C MET A 76 16.93 -8.33 10.39
N PRO A 77 16.58 -9.03 11.49
CA PRO A 77 16.90 -8.59 12.86
C PRO A 77 18.40 -8.43 13.16
N ASP A 78 19.26 -9.19 12.47
CA ASP A 78 20.71 -9.19 12.67
C ASP A 78 21.47 -8.20 11.77
N ALA A 79 20.76 -7.51 10.86
CA ALA A 79 21.34 -6.52 9.97
C ALA A 79 21.27 -5.11 10.56
N ASP A 80 22.18 -4.24 10.14
CA ASP A 80 22.13 -2.82 10.51
C ASP A 80 20.91 -2.10 9.86
N ALA A 81 20.66 -0.88 10.34
CA ALA A 81 19.50 -0.10 9.92
C ALA A 81 19.52 0.25 8.42
N GLN A 82 20.68 0.54 7.85
CA GLN A 82 20.81 0.87 6.43
C GLN A 82 20.57 -0.35 5.54
N THR A 83 21.15 -1.50 5.90
CA THR A 83 20.92 -2.78 5.20
C THR A 83 19.44 -3.17 5.24
N ASN A 84 18.77 -2.97 6.39
CA ASN A 84 17.33 -3.20 6.51
C ASN A 84 16.51 -2.26 5.64
N LEU A 85 16.84 -0.96 5.60
CA LEU A 85 16.15 -0.01 4.73
C LEU A 85 16.24 -0.41 3.26
N GLU A 86 17.43 -0.82 2.81
CA GLU A 86 17.67 -1.27 1.43
C GLU A 86 16.84 -2.53 1.10
N ALA A 87 16.84 -3.52 1.98
CA ALA A 87 16.04 -4.75 1.81
C ALA A 87 14.53 -4.47 1.80
N MET A 88 14.06 -3.59 2.68
CA MET A 88 12.66 -3.16 2.70
C MET A 88 12.24 -2.43 1.42
N ILE A 89 13.09 -1.53 0.90
CA ILE A 89 12.82 -0.82 -0.36
C ILE A 89 12.82 -1.79 -1.55
N GLU A 90 13.75 -2.74 -1.59
CA GLU A 90 13.77 -3.79 -2.62
C GLU A 90 12.47 -4.61 -2.57
N GLY A 91 12.04 -5.02 -1.37
CA GLY A 91 10.77 -5.73 -1.18
C GLY A 91 9.56 -4.94 -1.69
N ILE A 92 9.47 -3.64 -1.38
CA ILE A 92 8.40 -2.77 -1.89
C ILE A 92 8.39 -2.72 -3.43
N GLY A 93 9.55 -2.74 -4.07
CA GLY A 93 9.67 -2.74 -5.53
C GLY A 93 9.08 -3.96 -6.22
N ASN A 94 8.91 -5.06 -5.48
CA ASN A 94 8.41 -6.34 -5.97
C ASN A 94 6.90 -6.54 -5.72
N VAL A 95 6.20 -5.51 -5.26
CA VAL A 95 4.75 -5.56 -5.04
C VAL A 95 4.06 -4.39 -5.74
N LYS A 96 3.10 -4.71 -6.61
CA LYS A 96 2.15 -3.73 -7.16
C LYS A 96 0.91 -3.74 -6.30
N THR A 97 0.32 -2.57 -6.05
CA THR A 97 -0.85 -2.46 -5.18
C THR A 97 -2.02 -1.78 -5.86
N GLY A 98 -3.22 -2.18 -5.45
CA GLY A 98 -4.47 -1.61 -5.90
C GLY A 98 -5.46 -1.41 -4.76
N GLN A 99 -6.33 -0.43 -4.90
CA GLN A 99 -7.39 -0.10 -3.96
C GLN A 99 -8.68 0.14 -4.71
N VAL A 100 -9.77 -0.46 -4.26
CA VAL A 100 -11.10 -0.31 -4.86
C VAL A 100 -12.01 0.44 -3.90
N THR A 101 -12.53 1.57 -4.34
CA THR A 101 -13.38 2.46 -3.57
C THR A 101 -14.44 3.12 -4.46
N TYR A 102 -15.23 4.02 -3.92
CA TYR A 102 -16.24 4.78 -4.64
C TYR A 102 -15.92 6.27 -4.69
N ALA A 103 -16.40 6.94 -5.73
CA ALA A 103 -16.27 8.38 -5.88
C ALA A 103 -17.30 9.10 -4.99
N VAL A 104 -16.84 10.04 -4.17
CA VAL A 104 -17.70 10.85 -3.29
C VAL A 104 -18.26 12.12 -3.95
N ARG A 105 -17.84 12.41 -5.17
CA ARG A 105 -18.28 13.56 -5.98
C ARG A 105 -17.86 13.39 -7.42
N ASP A 106 -18.50 14.13 -8.31
CA ASP A 106 -18.07 14.23 -9.70
C ASP A 106 -16.68 14.85 -9.79
N THR A 107 -15.84 14.27 -10.62
CA THR A 107 -14.49 14.75 -10.87
C THR A 107 -14.00 14.34 -12.26
N HIS A 108 -12.95 14.98 -12.74
CA HIS A 108 -12.27 14.61 -13.97
C HIS A 108 -10.78 14.45 -13.66
N ILE A 109 -10.25 13.26 -13.84
CA ILE A 109 -8.86 12.91 -13.54
C ILE A 109 -8.32 12.05 -14.68
N ASP A 110 -7.15 12.41 -15.21
CA ASP A 110 -6.45 11.66 -16.25
C ASP A 110 -7.34 11.29 -17.46
N ASP A 111 -8.10 12.27 -17.99
CA ASP A 111 -9.05 12.11 -19.11
C ASP A 111 -10.24 11.15 -18.83
N LYS A 112 -10.46 10.76 -17.57
CA LYS A 112 -11.62 9.97 -17.13
C LYS A 112 -12.65 10.90 -16.46
N GLU A 113 -13.88 10.84 -16.94
CA GLU A 113 -15.05 11.40 -16.24
C GLU A 113 -15.48 10.41 -15.16
N ILE A 114 -15.57 10.88 -13.93
CA ILE A 114 -15.92 10.08 -12.77
C ILE A 114 -17.11 10.76 -12.11
N HIS A 115 -18.21 10.03 -11.93
CA HIS A 115 -19.41 10.54 -11.30
C HIS A 115 -19.48 10.06 -9.85
N GLU A 116 -20.22 10.81 -9.02
CA GLU A 116 -20.50 10.40 -7.65
C GLU A 116 -21.14 9.00 -7.62
N GLY A 117 -20.55 8.12 -6.84
CA GLY A 117 -20.98 6.71 -6.71
C GLY A 117 -20.28 5.74 -7.68
N ASP A 118 -19.53 6.21 -8.66
CA ASP A 118 -18.72 5.33 -9.51
C ASP A 118 -17.69 4.58 -8.68
N ILE A 119 -17.44 3.33 -9.06
CA ILE A 119 -16.39 2.51 -8.45
C ILE A 119 -15.06 2.82 -9.15
N MET A 120 -14.04 3.05 -8.35
CA MET A 120 -12.70 3.39 -8.82
C MET A 120 -11.69 2.32 -8.39
N GLY A 121 -10.91 1.82 -9.33
CA GLY A 121 -9.70 1.04 -9.09
C GLY A 121 -8.48 1.95 -9.14
N ILE A 122 -7.80 2.13 -8.02
CA ILE A 122 -6.67 3.05 -7.85
C ILE A 122 -5.42 2.21 -7.66
N GLY A 123 -4.45 2.33 -8.56
CA GLY A 123 -3.14 1.71 -8.45
C GLY A 123 -2.05 2.67 -7.98
N ASP A 124 -0.81 2.21 -7.99
CA ASP A 124 0.35 3.00 -7.54
C ASP A 124 0.57 4.27 -8.37
N SER A 125 0.22 4.25 -9.65
CA SER A 125 0.40 5.36 -10.61
C SER A 125 -0.82 6.26 -10.77
N GLY A 126 -2.00 5.88 -10.27
CA GLY A 126 -3.24 6.64 -10.41
C GLY A 126 -4.47 5.76 -10.60
N ILE A 127 -5.53 6.32 -11.22
CA ILE A 127 -6.79 5.61 -11.46
C ILE A 127 -6.64 4.69 -12.67
N LEU A 128 -6.69 3.39 -12.42
CA LEU A 128 -6.57 2.35 -13.44
C LEU A 128 -7.93 2.02 -14.07
N ALA A 129 -8.98 1.90 -13.26
CA ALA A 129 -10.32 1.53 -13.72
C ALA A 129 -11.40 2.41 -13.10
N VAL A 130 -12.50 2.63 -13.84
CA VAL A 130 -13.72 3.29 -13.35
C VAL A 130 -14.92 2.54 -13.90
N GLY A 131 -15.86 2.18 -13.04
CA GLY A 131 -17.05 1.42 -13.43
C GLY A 131 -18.20 1.54 -12.41
N GLN A 132 -19.18 0.66 -12.54
CA GLN A 132 -20.38 0.66 -11.70
C GLN A 132 -20.46 -0.57 -10.78
N SER A 133 -19.63 -1.59 -11.02
CA SER A 133 -19.55 -2.83 -10.23
C SER A 133 -18.19 -2.93 -9.56
N VAL A 134 -18.18 -3.33 -8.30
CA VAL A 134 -16.95 -3.53 -7.52
C VAL A 134 -16.10 -4.62 -8.16
N GLU A 135 -16.70 -5.77 -8.48
CA GLU A 135 -15.99 -6.93 -9.02
C GLU A 135 -15.44 -6.63 -10.43
N GLU A 136 -16.27 -6.07 -11.33
CA GLU A 136 -15.81 -5.79 -12.70
C GLU A 136 -14.72 -4.71 -12.72
N THR A 137 -14.86 -3.66 -11.92
CA THR A 137 -13.83 -2.61 -11.81
C THR A 137 -12.53 -3.18 -11.22
N THR A 138 -12.63 -4.11 -10.27
CA THR A 138 -11.47 -4.80 -9.71
C THR A 138 -10.77 -5.66 -10.75
N LYS A 139 -11.52 -6.41 -11.58
CA LYS A 139 -10.95 -7.21 -12.68
C LYS A 139 -10.25 -6.34 -13.72
N GLU A 140 -10.85 -5.19 -14.11
CA GLU A 140 -10.22 -4.24 -15.02
C GLU A 140 -8.92 -3.67 -14.46
N MET A 141 -8.89 -3.38 -13.16
CA MET A 141 -7.67 -2.94 -12.47
C MET A 141 -6.63 -4.05 -12.43
N LEU A 142 -7.01 -5.28 -12.08
CA LEU A 142 -6.11 -6.43 -12.05
C LEU A 142 -5.48 -6.71 -13.42
N ALA A 143 -6.22 -6.54 -14.51
CA ALA A 143 -5.70 -6.71 -15.87
C ALA A 143 -4.55 -5.74 -16.20
N GLN A 144 -4.37 -4.66 -15.43
CA GLN A 144 -3.27 -3.71 -15.57
C GLN A 144 -2.16 -3.92 -14.53
N LEU A 145 -2.43 -4.63 -13.43
CA LEU A 145 -1.48 -4.90 -12.36
C LEU A 145 -0.78 -6.24 -12.55
N VAL A 146 -1.52 -7.26 -12.97
CA VAL A 146 -1.02 -8.63 -13.18
C VAL A 146 -0.23 -8.70 -14.47
N ASP A 147 0.94 -9.30 -14.42
CA ASP A 147 1.82 -9.59 -15.54
C ASP A 147 2.37 -11.02 -15.44
N GLU A 148 3.30 -11.38 -16.36
CA GLU A 148 3.90 -12.70 -16.42
C GLU A 148 4.78 -13.07 -15.22
N ASP A 149 5.20 -12.06 -14.44
CA ASP A 149 6.03 -12.24 -13.24
C ASP A 149 5.19 -12.28 -11.96
N THR A 150 3.87 -12.16 -12.03
CA THR A 150 2.98 -12.17 -10.86
C THR A 150 2.75 -13.60 -10.38
N GLU A 151 3.09 -13.91 -9.12
CA GLU A 151 2.89 -15.23 -8.51
C GLU A 151 1.74 -15.28 -7.51
N LEU A 152 1.48 -14.18 -6.79
CA LEU A 152 0.49 -14.12 -5.73
C LEU A 152 -0.34 -12.84 -5.80
N ILE A 153 -1.66 -12.98 -5.72
CA ILE A 153 -2.61 -11.89 -5.49
C ILE A 153 -3.16 -12.05 -4.08
N SER A 154 -2.92 -11.06 -3.20
CA SER A 154 -3.56 -11.02 -1.89
C SER A 154 -4.72 -10.02 -1.92
N LEU A 155 -5.92 -10.48 -1.57
CA LEU A 155 -7.16 -9.72 -1.58
C LEU A 155 -7.60 -9.44 -0.14
N TYR A 156 -7.55 -8.18 0.28
CA TYR A 156 -8.01 -7.74 1.61
C TYR A 156 -9.39 -7.09 1.48
N TYR A 157 -10.44 -7.77 1.94
CA TYR A 157 -11.79 -7.22 1.87
C TYR A 157 -12.10 -6.28 3.04
N GLY A 158 -12.82 -5.19 2.73
CA GLY A 158 -13.22 -4.17 3.69
C GLY A 158 -14.46 -4.55 4.50
N GLN A 159 -14.82 -3.69 5.45
CA GLN A 159 -15.96 -3.91 6.35
C GLN A 159 -17.32 -4.03 5.63
N ASP A 160 -17.45 -3.46 4.44
CA ASP A 160 -18.69 -3.43 3.65
C ASP A 160 -18.80 -4.61 2.67
N VAL A 161 -17.84 -5.55 2.69
CA VAL A 161 -17.82 -6.77 1.88
C VAL A 161 -18.01 -8.00 2.79
N GLN A 162 -18.92 -8.89 2.42
CA GLN A 162 -19.12 -10.15 3.13
C GLN A 162 -18.00 -11.14 2.77
N GLU A 163 -17.54 -11.93 3.74
CA GLU A 163 -16.49 -12.94 3.57
C GLU A 163 -16.80 -13.91 2.42
N GLU A 164 -18.02 -14.47 2.40
CA GLU A 164 -18.48 -15.38 1.34
C GLU A 164 -18.41 -14.73 -0.06
N SER A 165 -18.72 -13.43 -0.15
CA SER A 165 -18.61 -12.68 -1.42
C SER A 165 -17.16 -12.50 -1.83
N ALA A 166 -16.26 -12.24 -0.89
CA ALA A 166 -14.84 -12.10 -1.14
C ALA A 166 -14.21 -13.44 -1.58
N GLU A 167 -14.59 -14.56 -0.94
CA GLU A 167 -14.13 -15.90 -1.32
C GLU A 167 -14.60 -16.30 -2.73
N ASN A 168 -15.89 -16.05 -3.05
CA ASN A 168 -16.41 -16.30 -4.38
C ASN A 168 -15.70 -15.45 -5.44
N PHE A 169 -15.43 -14.20 -5.13
CA PHE A 169 -14.71 -13.31 -6.05
C PHE A 169 -13.25 -13.74 -6.23
N ALA A 170 -12.58 -14.21 -5.18
CA ALA A 170 -11.24 -14.78 -5.28
C ALA A 170 -11.21 -16.00 -6.22
N GLN A 171 -12.22 -16.86 -6.17
CA GLN A 171 -12.32 -18.00 -7.11
C GLN A 171 -12.48 -17.52 -8.55
N GLU A 172 -13.22 -16.44 -8.80
CA GLU A 172 -13.31 -15.84 -10.14
C GLU A 172 -11.95 -15.29 -10.62
N ILE A 173 -11.16 -14.73 -9.70
CA ILE A 173 -9.80 -14.26 -10.01
C ILE A 173 -8.87 -15.44 -10.32
N GLU A 174 -8.92 -16.54 -9.56
CA GLU A 174 -8.16 -17.77 -9.83
C GLU A 174 -8.50 -18.35 -11.21
N ASP A 175 -9.80 -18.35 -11.58
CA ASP A 175 -10.24 -18.80 -12.90
C ASP A 175 -9.70 -17.92 -14.05
N LEU A 176 -9.51 -16.61 -13.79
CA LEU A 176 -8.94 -15.67 -14.76
C LEU A 176 -7.41 -15.77 -14.86
N TYR A 177 -6.74 -16.11 -13.77
CA TYR A 177 -5.28 -16.18 -13.64
C TYR A 177 -4.86 -17.54 -13.07
N PRO A 178 -4.99 -18.65 -13.83
CA PRO A 178 -4.80 -20.00 -13.30
C PRO A 178 -3.37 -20.32 -12.86
N ASP A 179 -2.39 -19.50 -13.24
CA ASP A 179 -0.98 -19.66 -12.87
C ASP A 179 -0.60 -18.76 -11.67
N VAL A 180 -1.56 -18.05 -11.08
CA VAL A 180 -1.34 -17.11 -9.95
C VAL A 180 -2.13 -17.59 -8.72
N ASP A 181 -1.47 -17.70 -7.59
CA ASP A 181 -2.14 -18.01 -6.33
C ASP A 181 -2.96 -16.81 -5.84
N VAL A 182 -4.12 -17.05 -5.21
CA VAL A 182 -4.97 -16.00 -4.65
C VAL A 182 -5.24 -16.25 -3.18
N ASP A 183 -4.85 -15.30 -2.33
CA ASP A 183 -5.12 -15.31 -0.89
C ASP A 183 -6.19 -14.28 -0.52
N VAL A 184 -7.13 -14.66 0.37
CA VAL A 184 -8.19 -13.78 0.87
C VAL A 184 -8.00 -13.50 2.35
N HIS A 185 -8.06 -12.24 2.73
CA HIS A 185 -7.89 -11.79 4.11
C HIS A 185 -8.96 -10.77 4.50
N SER A 186 -9.43 -10.83 5.74
CA SER A 186 -10.24 -9.78 6.31
C SER A 186 -9.35 -8.57 6.65
N GLY A 187 -9.49 -7.49 5.88
CA GLY A 187 -8.81 -6.23 6.15
C GLY A 187 -9.57 -5.34 7.12
N GLY A 188 -10.91 -5.43 7.11
CA GLY A 188 -11.80 -4.63 7.97
C GLY A 188 -11.72 -3.11 7.73
N GLN A 189 -11.05 -2.68 6.65
CA GLN A 189 -10.87 -1.28 6.34
C GLN A 189 -12.21 -0.63 5.94
N PRO A 190 -12.49 0.60 6.40
CA PRO A 190 -13.62 1.39 5.92
C PRO A 190 -13.30 2.00 4.55
N ILE A 191 -14.35 2.38 3.79
CA ILE A 191 -14.25 3.15 2.52
C ILE A 191 -13.78 2.32 1.33
N TYR A 192 -12.81 1.41 1.53
CA TYR A 192 -12.30 0.55 0.48
C TYR A 192 -12.99 -0.81 0.52
N TYR A 193 -13.60 -1.21 -0.60
CA TYR A 193 -14.16 -2.55 -0.77
C TYR A 193 -13.06 -3.60 -0.77
N TYR A 194 -12.02 -3.35 -1.56
CA TYR A 194 -10.83 -4.19 -1.61
C TYR A 194 -9.56 -3.36 -1.57
N VAL A 195 -8.58 -3.85 -0.86
CA VAL A 195 -7.16 -3.50 -1.02
C VAL A 195 -6.49 -4.76 -1.51
N LEU A 196 -5.63 -4.66 -2.51
CA LEU A 196 -4.97 -5.82 -3.08
C LEU A 196 -3.50 -5.57 -3.38
N SER A 197 -2.75 -6.66 -3.41
CA SER A 197 -1.36 -6.66 -3.83
C SER A 197 -1.10 -7.79 -4.81
N CYS A 198 -0.29 -7.50 -5.84
CA CYS A 198 0.25 -8.46 -6.76
C CYS A 198 1.75 -8.57 -6.47
N LEU A 199 2.17 -9.70 -5.90
CA LEU A 199 3.57 -9.98 -5.59
C LEU A 199 4.23 -10.58 -6.82
N LEU A 200 5.36 -9.99 -7.21
CA LEU A 200 6.14 -10.43 -8.35
C LEU A 200 7.17 -11.48 -7.93
N TYR A 201 7.45 -12.44 -8.81
CA TYR A 201 8.57 -13.34 -8.65
C TYR A 201 9.88 -12.58 -8.59
N THR A 202 10.60 -12.74 -7.50
CA THR A 202 11.97 -12.30 -7.38
C THR A 202 12.86 -13.51 -7.48
N SER A 203 13.58 -13.62 -8.58
CA SER A 203 14.67 -14.61 -8.65
C SER A 203 15.57 -14.43 -7.42
N PRO A 204 15.91 -15.49 -6.67
CA PRO A 204 16.72 -15.36 -5.47
C PRO A 204 17.99 -14.59 -5.80
N SER A 205 18.22 -13.50 -5.09
CA SER A 205 19.41 -12.66 -5.27
C SER A 205 20.67 -13.52 -5.20
N PRO A 206 21.69 -13.32 -6.08
CA PRO A 206 22.94 -14.07 -6.06
C PRO A 206 23.76 -13.89 -4.76
N ARG A 207 23.21 -13.22 -3.74
CA ARG A 207 23.86 -12.94 -2.45
C ARG A 207 23.68 -14.00 -1.39
N ASP A 208 23.02 -15.14 -1.68
CA ASP A 208 23.08 -16.30 -0.79
C ASP A 208 24.52 -16.81 -0.75
N PRO A 209 25.24 -16.67 0.38
CA PRO A 209 26.57 -17.24 0.49
C PRO A 209 26.40 -18.75 0.43
N LYS A 210 26.78 -19.36 -0.70
CA LYS A 210 26.95 -20.81 -0.76
C LYS A 210 27.84 -21.20 0.40
N THR A 211 27.25 -21.81 1.43
CA THR A 211 27.98 -22.56 2.42
C THR A 211 28.78 -23.63 1.70
N SER A 212 30.04 -23.29 1.44
CA SER A 212 31.05 -24.24 0.98
C SER A 212 31.30 -25.23 2.13
N ARG A 213 31.09 -26.48 1.86
CA ARG A 213 31.55 -27.61 2.70
C ARG A 213 33.07 -27.64 2.77
#